data_fc5a1723ca5e805d4870afc358ab97f2
#
_entry.id   fc5a1723ca5e805d4870afc358ab97f2
#
_cell.length_a   1.000
_cell.length_b   1.000
_cell.length_c   1.000
_cell.angle_alpha   90.00
_cell.angle_beta   90.00
_cell.angle_gamma   90.00
#
_symmetry.space_group_name_H-M   'P 1'
#
loop_
_entity.id
_entity.type
_entity.pdbx_description
1 polymer ?
#
loop_
_entity_poly.entity_id
_entity_poly.type
_entity_poly.pdbx_seq_one_letter_code
_entity_poly.pdbx_strand_id
1 'polypeptide(L)'
;MRNRILFLLVFCGLVASVSAQSNFNRFNLTAGGGLGIGRGEVAAFVGNSYHGVAGGGVNFSRMFGVDAEYMYYNLGLRPSVGLSQSLNGASGNLQSVSLNGIVNAPLHRRFGAYGIFGVGFYRRSVSANRETLTPPLACEPAWVRWWGINCLNGGVHGQQTLSSFSKDAGGFNAGGGVTYRLKHLDGAKVYLEGRYHRAYQSDGKTIVFPITVGLRW
;
A
#
# COMPACT_ATOMS: atom_id res chain seq x y z
N MET A 1 26.12 -18.96 8.95
CA MET A 1 26.18 -18.09 7.77
C MET A 1 26.26 -18.89 6.47
N ARG A 2 27.00 -19.98 6.39
CA ARG A 2 27.22 -20.81 5.18
C ARG A 2 25.94 -21.40 4.57
N ASN A 3 24.95 -21.78 5.37
CA ASN A 3 23.68 -22.36 4.86
C ASN A 3 22.73 -21.33 4.25
N ARG A 4 22.82 -20.06 4.66
CA ARG A 4 21.95 -18.99 4.08
C ARG A 4 22.42 -18.56 2.70
N ILE A 5 23.73 -18.62 2.43
CA ILE A 5 24.31 -18.33 1.11
C ILE A 5 23.98 -19.45 0.14
N LEU A 6 24.00 -20.70 0.60
CA LEU A 6 23.64 -21.86 -0.23
C LEU A 6 22.16 -21.81 -0.68
N PHE A 7 21.25 -21.38 0.21
CA PHE A 7 19.83 -21.20 -0.12
C PHE A 7 19.61 -20.10 -1.15
N LEU A 8 20.34 -18.98 -1.05
CA LEU A 8 20.30 -17.89 -2.03
C LEU A 8 20.83 -18.31 -3.40
N LEU A 9 21.91 -19.08 -3.44
CA LEU A 9 22.50 -19.59 -4.69
C LEU A 9 21.61 -20.64 -5.38
N VAL A 10 20.96 -21.52 -4.61
CA VAL A 10 19.98 -22.49 -5.14
C VAL A 10 18.73 -21.78 -5.68
N PHE A 11 18.26 -20.72 -5.02
CA PHE A 11 17.12 -19.93 -5.49
C PHE A 11 17.45 -19.14 -6.77
N CYS A 12 18.65 -18.55 -6.88
CA CYS A 12 19.13 -17.93 -8.11
C CYS A 12 19.33 -18.94 -9.26
N GLY A 13 19.81 -20.14 -8.96
CA GLY A 13 20.04 -21.19 -9.97
C GLY A 13 18.74 -21.76 -10.55
N LEU A 14 17.67 -21.84 -9.77
CA LEU A 14 16.35 -22.28 -10.24
C LEU A 14 15.67 -21.26 -11.17
N VAL A 15 15.96 -19.97 -10.99
CA VAL A 15 15.43 -18.91 -11.84
C VAL A 15 16.09 -18.88 -13.22
N ALA A 16 17.37 -19.28 -13.33
CA ALA A 16 18.12 -19.24 -14.58
C ALA A 16 17.73 -20.36 -15.58
N SER A 17 17.20 -21.49 -15.11
CA SER A 17 16.93 -22.67 -15.95
C SER A 17 15.60 -22.62 -16.74
N VAL A 18 14.78 -21.61 -16.56
CA VAL A 18 13.43 -21.51 -17.15
C VAL A 18 13.39 -20.60 -18.39
N SER A 19 14.53 -20.14 -18.90
CA SER A 19 14.61 -19.10 -19.94
C SER A 19 14.46 -19.56 -21.39
N ALA A 20 14.22 -20.83 -21.68
CA ALA A 20 14.09 -21.34 -23.04
C ALA A 20 12.62 -21.58 -23.41
N GLN A 21 12.13 -20.82 -24.41
CA GLN A 21 10.92 -21.06 -25.19
C GLN A 21 9.59 -20.48 -24.70
N SER A 22 9.48 -19.18 -24.51
CA SER A 22 8.13 -18.58 -24.48
C SER A 22 8.10 -17.19 -25.14
N ASN A 23 7.20 -17.00 -26.10
CA ASN A 23 6.92 -15.72 -26.76
C ASN A 23 6.18 -14.70 -25.84
N PHE A 24 6.46 -14.69 -24.53
CA PHE A 24 5.93 -13.75 -23.57
C PHE A 24 6.98 -13.40 -22.51
N ASN A 25 6.92 -12.20 -21.96
CA ASN A 25 7.82 -11.81 -20.90
C ASN A 25 7.53 -12.62 -19.64
N ARG A 26 8.49 -13.45 -19.22
CA ARG A 26 8.37 -14.25 -17.99
C ARG A 26 8.45 -13.41 -16.74
N PHE A 27 9.31 -12.39 -16.74
CA PHE A 27 9.41 -11.46 -15.62
C PHE A 27 8.56 -10.23 -15.90
N ASN A 28 7.91 -9.74 -14.88
CA ASN A 28 7.26 -8.45 -14.91
C ASN A 28 7.80 -7.57 -13.78
N LEU A 29 7.90 -6.29 -14.07
CA LEU A 29 8.19 -5.25 -13.10
C LEU A 29 7.05 -4.25 -13.16
N THR A 30 6.60 -3.78 -12.01
CA THR A 30 5.49 -2.83 -11.91
C THR A 30 5.91 -1.66 -11.03
N ALA A 31 5.64 -0.46 -11.49
CA ALA A 31 5.77 0.75 -10.69
C ALA A 31 4.61 1.69 -10.99
N GLY A 32 4.05 2.31 -9.98
CA GLY A 32 2.92 3.21 -10.17
C GLY A 32 2.64 4.06 -8.95
N GLY A 33 1.63 4.91 -9.09
CA GLY A 33 1.15 5.74 -8.01
C GLY A 33 -0.26 6.26 -8.32
N GLY A 34 -0.88 6.83 -7.33
CA GLY A 34 -2.24 7.31 -7.51
C GLY A 34 -2.88 7.85 -6.24
N LEU A 35 -4.19 7.93 -6.31
CA LEU A 35 -5.02 8.44 -5.23
C LEU A 35 -5.78 7.28 -4.58
N GLY A 36 -6.11 7.47 -3.32
CA GLY A 36 -6.83 6.47 -2.59
C GLY A 36 -7.98 7.03 -1.78
N ILE A 37 -9.01 6.22 -1.69
CA ILE A 37 -10.24 6.53 -1.00
C ILE A 37 -10.36 5.60 0.21
N GLY A 38 -10.33 6.17 1.43
CA GLY A 38 -10.68 5.44 2.64
C GLY A 38 -12.16 5.08 2.66
N ARG A 39 -12.50 3.89 3.12
CA ARG A 39 -13.89 3.41 3.25
C ARG A 39 -14.16 2.87 4.65
N GLY A 40 -15.45 2.80 5.03
CA GLY A 40 -15.86 2.35 6.36
C GLY A 40 -15.40 3.30 7.47
N GLU A 41 -14.94 2.76 8.60
CA GLU A 41 -14.46 3.53 9.77
C GLU A 41 -13.30 4.48 9.41
N VAL A 42 -12.47 4.09 8.43
CA VAL A 42 -11.32 4.88 7.95
C VAL A 42 -11.76 6.19 7.29
N ALA A 43 -12.91 6.20 6.60
CA ALA A 43 -13.39 7.36 5.85
C ALA A 43 -13.70 8.57 6.74
N ALA A 44 -14.00 8.35 8.02
CA ALA A 44 -14.24 9.41 8.99
C ALA A 44 -12.95 10.19 9.33
N PHE A 45 -11.80 9.52 9.28
CA PHE A 45 -10.50 10.03 9.73
C PHE A 45 -9.56 10.39 8.58
N VAL A 46 -9.75 9.80 7.40
CA VAL A 46 -8.84 9.92 6.26
C VAL A 46 -9.52 10.70 5.14
N GLY A 47 -8.85 11.75 4.69
CA GLY A 47 -9.23 12.55 3.53
C GLY A 47 -8.57 12.05 2.24
N ASN A 48 -8.14 12.99 1.42
CA ASN A 48 -7.41 12.70 0.19
C ASN A 48 -6.05 12.07 0.53
N SER A 49 -5.80 10.91 -0.03
CA SER A 49 -4.60 10.12 0.20
C SER A 49 -3.92 9.86 -1.13
N TYR A 50 -2.60 9.75 -1.11
CA TYR A 50 -1.82 9.31 -2.26
C TYR A 50 -1.00 8.07 -1.90
N HIS A 51 -0.68 7.29 -2.91
CA HIS A 51 0.11 6.09 -2.72
C HIS A 51 1.11 5.89 -3.86
N GLY A 52 2.15 5.14 -3.55
CA GLY A 52 3.10 4.60 -4.50
C GLY A 52 3.14 3.10 -4.38
N VAL A 53 3.36 2.42 -5.49
CA VAL A 53 3.45 0.97 -5.57
C VAL A 53 4.63 0.57 -6.44
N ALA A 54 5.35 -0.47 -6.00
CA ALA A 54 6.41 -1.09 -6.76
C ALA A 54 6.37 -2.61 -6.54
N GLY A 55 6.59 -3.37 -7.59
CA GLY A 55 6.51 -4.82 -7.51
C GLY A 55 7.21 -5.51 -8.65
N GLY A 56 7.29 -6.82 -8.53
CA GLY A 56 7.85 -7.68 -9.55
C GLY A 56 7.35 -9.11 -9.41
N GLY A 57 7.33 -9.83 -10.52
CA GLY A 57 6.77 -11.15 -10.52
C GLY A 57 7.14 -11.99 -11.72
N VAL A 58 6.51 -13.14 -11.78
CA VAL A 58 6.74 -14.15 -12.80
C VAL A 58 5.42 -14.52 -13.46
N ASN A 59 5.40 -14.50 -14.77
CA ASN A 59 4.29 -14.99 -15.58
C ASN A 59 4.57 -16.47 -15.92
N PHE A 60 3.66 -17.35 -15.57
CA PHE A 60 3.72 -18.79 -15.92
C PHE A 60 3.18 -19.05 -17.31
N SER A 61 2.24 -18.20 -17.74
CA SER A 61 1.63 -18.24 -19.06
C SER A 61 1.27 -16.82 -19.52
N ARG A 62 0.70 -16.71 -20.72
CA ARG A 62 0.16 -15.42 -21.20
C ARG A 62 -1.00 -14.91 -20.36
N MET A 63 -1.69 -15.82 -19.66
CA MET A 63 -2.88 -15.50 -18.87
C MET A 63 -2.62 -15.42 -17.38
N PHE A 64 -1.65 -16.19 -16.84
CA PHE A 64 -1.46 -16.35 -15.41
C PHE A 64 -0.05 -15.92 -14.96
N GLY A 65 -0.01 -15.19 -13.89
CA GLY A 65 1.23 -14.77 -13.23
C GLY A 65 1.04 -14.60 -11.73
N VAL A 66 2.16 -14.45 -11.06
CA VAL A 66 2.23 -14.10 -9.64
C VAL A 66 3.21 -12.96 -9.49
N ASP A 67 2.90 -11.98 -8.65
CA ASP A 67 3.82 -10.92 -8.28
C ASP A 67 3.87 -10.66 -6.77
N ALA A 68 5.01 -10.13 -6.33
CA ALA A 68 5.20 -9.57 -5.01
C ALA A 68 5.23 -8.05 -5.14
N GLU A 69 4.47 -7.36 -4.31
CA GLU A 69 4.27 -5.94 -4.42
C GLU A 69 4.41 -5.27 -3.06
N TYR A 70 5.11 -4.14 -3.04
CA TYR A 70 5.16 -3.22 -1.93
C TYR A 70 4.35 -1.97 -2.26
N MET A 71 3.48 -1.55 -1.35
CA MET A 71 2.70 -0.33 -1.47
C MET A 71 2.92 0.55 -0.24
N TYR A 72 3.23 1.81 -0.47
CA TYR A 72 3.26 2.87 0.52
C TYR A 72 2.09 3.82 0.29
N TYR A 73 1.26 3.99 1.30
CA TYR A 73 0.05 4.78 1.25
C TYR A 73 0.14 5.89 2.30
N ASN A 74 0.14 7.13 1.88
CA ASN A 74 0.05 8.27 2.78
C ASN A 74 -1.42 8.53 3.10
N LEU A 75 -1.77 8.44 4.36
CA LEU A 75 -3.12 8.69 4.85
C LEU A 75 -3.24 10.17 5.19
N GLY A 76 -3.87 10.97 4.33
CA GLY A 76 -4.20 12.36 4.62
C GLY A 76 -5.26 12.43 5.72
N LEU A 77 -4.83 12.68 6.94
CA LEU A 77 -5.73 12.69 8.09
C LEU A 77 -6.56 13.96 8.13
N ARG A 78 -7.86 13.84 8.39
CA ARG A 78 -8.78 14.97 8.55
C ARG A 78 -8.72 15.51 9.98
N PRO A 79 -8.59 16.82 10.19
CA PRO A 79 -8.57 17.41 11.54
C PRO A 79 -9.94 17.40 12.24
N SER A 80 -10.96 16.79 11.65
CA SER A 80 -12.32 16.82 12.20
C SER A 80 -12.70 15.47 12.79
N VAL A 81 -13.13 15.49 13.95
CA VAL A 81 -14.04 14.69 14.78
C VAL A 81 -13.46 14.64 16.20
N GLY A 82 -13.81 15.65 17.02
CA GLY A 82 -13.57 15.63 18.46
C GLY A 82 -12.12 15.87 18.91
N LEU A 83 -11.22 16.09 17.98
CA LEU A 83 -9.84 16.52 18.28
C LEU A 83 -9.86 18.05 18.38
N SER A 84 -9.53 18.59 19.56
CA SER A 84 -9.36 20.03 19.74
C SER A 84 -8.45 20.60 18.65
N GLN A 85 -8.73 21.83 18.20
CA GLN A 85 -8.07 22.57 17.10
C GLN A 85 -6.52 22.68 17.20
N SER A 86 -5.91 22.09 18.20
CA SER A 86 -4.47 22.17 18.50
C SER A 86 -3.60 21.05 17.89
N LEU A 87 -4.15 20.14 17.08
CA LEU A 87 -3.36 19.11 16.40
C LEU A 87 -3.05 19.50 14.94
N ASN A 88 -2.08 20.41 14.77
CA ASN A 88 -1.64 20.88 13.46
C ASN A 88 -0.66 19.94 12.75
N GLY A 89 -0.56 18.67 13.11
CA GLY A 89 0.47 17.81 12.52
C GLY A 89 0.24 16.32 12.71
N ALA A 90 -0.96 15.82 12.50
CA ALA A 90 -1.18 14.38 12.48
C ALA A 90 -0.83 13.79 11.11
N SER A 91 0.03 12.80 11.06
CA SER A 91 0.38 12.05 9.85
C SER A 91 0.11 10.57 10.04
N GLY A 92 -0.41 9.93 9.00
CA GLY A 92 -0.63 8.50 8.97
C GLY A 92 -0.06 7.89 7.71
N ASN A 93 0.41 6.66 7.82
CA ASN A 93 0.77 5.88 6.65
C ASN A 93 0.29 4.44 6.81
N LEU A 94 0.05 3.80 5.66
CA LEU A 94 -0.22 2.38 5.55
C LEU A 94 0.78 1.80 4.57
N GLN A 95 1.55 0.84 5.03
CA GLN A 95 2.48 0.07 4.22
C GLN A 95 1.95 -1.33 4.04
N SER A 96 2.15 -1.91 2.88
CA SER A 96 1.81 -3.32 2.67
C SER A 96 2.84 -4.02 1.80
N VAL A 97 3.06 -5.29 2.13
CA VAL A 97 3.74 -6.26 1.27
C VAL A 97 2.73 -7.33 0.94
N SER A 98 2.47 -7.57 -0.32
CA SER A 98 1.47 -8.54 -0.79
C SER A 98 2.03 -9.49 -1.83
N LEU A 99 1.50 -10.71 -1.82
CA LEU A 99 1.69 -11.70 -2.87
C LEU A 99 0.37 -11.84 -3.62
N ASN A 100 0.40 -11.61 -4.92
CA ASN A 100 -0.77 -11.47 -5.75
C ASN A 100 -0.75 -12.46 -6.91
N GLY A 101 -1.89 -13.07 -7.19
CA GLY A 101 -2.17 -13.77 -8.43
C GLY A 101 -2.75 -12.80 -9.46
N ILE A 102 -2.27 -12.89 -10.69
CA ILE A 102 -2.72 -12.06 -11.80
C ILE A 102 -3.32 -12.94 -12.89
N VAL A 103 -4.49 -12.56 -13.36
CA VAL A 103 -5.16 -13.18 -14.51
C VAL A 103 -5.29 -12.14 -15.61
N ASN A 104 -4.52 -12.31 -16.69
CA ASN A 104 -4.50 -11.40 -17.83
C ASN A 104 -5.49 -11.86 -18.90
N ALA A 105 -6.27 -10.92 -19.43
CA ALA A 105 -7.17 -11.11 -20.57
C ALA A 105 -6.72 -10.19 -21.71
N PRO A 106 -6.04 -10.70 -22.76
CA PRO A 106 -5.67 -9.91 -23.92
C PRO A 106 -6.94 -9.59 -24.72
N LEU A 107 -7.35 -8.33 -24.78
CA LEU A 107 -8.55 -7.89 -25.49
C LEU A 107 -8.26 -7.57 -26.95
N HIS A 108 -7.14 -6.92 -27.24
CA HIS A 108 -6.73 -6.49 -28.55
C HIS A 108 -5.20 -6.37 -28.63
N ARG A 109 -4.63 -6.15 -29.85
CA ARG A 109 -3.16 -6.05 -30.04
C ARG A 109 -2.43 -5.10 -29.07
N ARG A 110 -3.10 -4.04 -28.60
CA ARG A 110 -2.52 -3.04 -27.69
C ARG A 110 -3.20 -2.95 -26.32
N PHE A 111 -4.46 -3.38 -26.24
CA PHE A 111 -5.26 -3.30 -25.04
C PHE A 111 -5.36 -4.66 -24.37
N GLY A 112 -5.25 -4.67 -23.07
CA GLY A 112 -5.53 -5.83 -22.22
C GLY A 112 -6.30 -5.41 -20.98
N ALA A 113 -7.00 -6.35 -20.40
CA ALA A 113 -7.54 -6.24 -19.05
C ALA A 113 -6.89 -7.29 -18.17
N TYR A 114 -6.94 -7.11 -16.87
CA TYR A 114 -6.49 -8.11 -15.92
C TYR A 114 -7.26 -8.02 -14.61
N GLY A 115 -7.37 -9.16 -13.96
CA GLY A 115 -7.78 -9.28 -12.58
C GLY A 115 -6.57 -9.55 -11.69
N ILE A 116 -6.59 -9.04 -10.47
CA ILE A 116 -5.55 -9.25 -9.47
C ILE A 116 -6.20 -9.55 -8.14
N PHE A 117 -5.66 -10.52 -7.41
CA PHE A 117 -6.09 -10.85 -6.06
C PHE A 117 -4.90 -11.38 -5.26
N GLY A 118 -4.87 -11.11 -3.98
CA GLY A 118 -3.74 -11.54 -3.16
C GLY A 118 -3.97 -11.39 -1.68
N VAL A 119 -2.97 -11.84 -0.96
CA VAL A 119 -2.88 -11.72 0.50
C VAL A 119 -1.63 -10.95 0.86
N GLY A 120 -1.64 -10.27 2.01
CA GLY A 120 -0.49 -9.46 2.40
C GLY A 120 -0.49 -9.09 3.87
N PHE A 121 0.65 -8.54 4.26
CA PHE A 121 0.85 -7.91 5.54
C PHE A 121 0.72 -6.41 5.39
N TYR A 122 0.01 -5.80 6.33
CA TYR A 122 -0.28 -4.38 6.35
C TYR A 122 0.20 -3.79 7.66
N ARG A 123 1.00 -2.73 7.58
CA ARG A 123 1.46 -1.96 8.73
C ARG A 123 0.86 -0.57 8.65
N ARG A 124 0.01 -0.24 9.62
CA ARG A 124 -0.51 1.11 9.80
C ARG A 124 0.30 1.82 10.87
N SER A 125 0.83 2.99 10.55
CA SER A 125 1.50 3.86 11.50
C SER A 125 0.78 5.21 11.52
N VAL A 126 0.50 5.71 12.70
CA VAL A 126 -0.10 7.02 12.95
C VAL A 126 0.79 7.76 13.92
N SER A 127 1.18 8.97 13.56
CA SER A 127 1.99 9.85 14.41
C SER A 127 1.22 11.16 14.63
N ALA A 128 1.03 11.52 15.87
CA ALA A 128 0.47 12.81 16.24
C ALA A 128 1.60 13.74 16.67
N ASN A 129 1.81 14.81 15.92
CA ASN A 129 2.73 15.88 16.26
C ASN A 129 1.93 17.05 16.79
N ARG A 130 2.39 17.64 17.87
CA ARG A 130 1.79 18.82 18.50
C ARG A 130 2.76 19.97 18.45
N GLU A 131 2.30 21.12 17.99
CA GLU A 131 2.97 22.39 18.27
C GLU A 131 2.58 22.84 19.69
N THR A 132 3.56 23.01 20.52
CA THR A 132 3.38 23.37 21.94
C THR A 132 3.61 24.85 22.18
N LEU A 133 2.61 25.57 22.67
CA LEU A 133 2.75 26.87 23.36
C LEU A 133 2.65 26.63 24.87
N THR A 134 3.63 27.13 25.61
CA THR A 134 3.75 27.02 27.07
C THR A 134 2.65 27.73 27.85
N PRO A 135 2.27 27.29 29.09
CA PRO A 135 2.80 26.27 29.97
C PRO A 135 2.06 24.93 29.92
N PRO A 136 2.63 23.87 30.54
CA PRO A 136 2.12 22.51 30.38
C PRO A 136 0.82 22.31 31.17
N LEU A 137 -0.29 22.20 30.48
CA LEU A 137 -1.48 21.56 31.00
C LEU A 137 -1.39 20.06 30.69
N ALA A 138 -1.63 19.24 31.70
CA ALA A 138 -1.54 17.81 31.59
C ALA A 138 -2.38 17.28 30.43
N CYS A 139 -1.76 16.51 29.55
CA CYS A 139 -2.46 15.77 28.53
C CYS A 139 -3.13 14.55 29.17
N GLU A 140 -4.44 14.49 29.14
CA GLU A 140 -5.18 13.31 29.55
C GLU A 140 -5.33 12.39 28.32
N PRO A 141 -4.57 11.26 28.27
CA PRO A 141 -4.57 10.39 27.12
C PRO A 141 -5.88 9.60 27.05
N ALA A 142 -6.62 9.75 25.96
CA ALA A 142 -7.81 8.96 25.65
C ALA A 142 -7.57 8.06 24.44
N TRP A 143 -8.00 6.81 24.53
CA TRP A 143 -7.92 5.86 23.44
C TRP A 143 -9.10 6.04 22.47
N VAL A 144 -8.79 6.35 21.22
CA VAL A 144 -9.79 6.42 20.15
C VAL A 144 -9.63 5.22 19.24
N ARG A 145 -10.71 4.46 19.06
CA ARG A 145 -10.73 3.28 18.19
C ARG A 145 -10.29 3.65 16.77
N TRP A 146 -9.47 2.81 16.18
CA TRP A 146 -8.80 2.97 14.89
C TRP A 146 -7.67 4.04 14.90
N TRP A 147 -7.84 5.16 15.63
CA TRP A 147 -6.90 6.28 15.64
C TRP A 147 -5.69 6.05 16.57
N GLY A 148 -5.90 5.46 17.74
CA GLY A 148 -4.92 5.31 18.79
C GLY A 148 -5.12 6.28 19.96
N ILE A 149 -4.04 6.88 20.47
CA ILE A 149 -4.08 7.77 21.63
C ILE A 149 -4.35 9.21 21.19
N ASN A 150 -5.28 9.87 21.85
CA ASN A 150 -5.61 11.28 21.70
C ASN A 150 -5.47 12.02 23.05
N CYS A 151 -5.19 13.35 22.98
CA CYS A 151 -5.18 14.22 24.14
C CYS A 151 -6.41 15.11 24.16
N LEU A 152 -7.20 15.05 25.22
CA LEU A 152 -8.45 15.79 25.31
C LEU A 152 -8.29 17.27 25.70
N ASN A 153 -7.19 17.66 26.38
CA ASN A 153 -6.99 19.05 26.84
C ASN A 153 -5.49 19.43 26.84
N GLY A 154 -5.23 20.69 26.51
CA GLY A 154 -3.96 21.35 26.77
C GLY A 154 -3.19 21.89 25.56
N GLY A 155 -2.59 23.05 25.65
CA GLY A 155 -1.78 23.72 24.65
C GLY A 155 -0.34 23.95 25.09
N VAL A 156 0.63 23.79 24.21
CA VAL A 156 2.05 24.18 24.39
C VAL A 156 2.73 24.28 23.03
N HIS A 157 3.66 25.21 22.80
CA HIS A 157 4.47 25.30 21.58
C HIS A 157 5.79 24.53 21.70
N GLY A 158 6.04 23.64 20.76
CA GLY A 158 7.23 22.83 20.55
C GLY A 158 6.81 21.62 19.72
N GLN A 159 7.54 21.27 18.70
CA GLN A 159 7.28 20.01 17.99
C GLN A 159 7.75 18.83 18.86
N GLN A 160 6.86 18.26 19.64
CA GLN A 160 7.09 16.98 20.29
C GLN A 160 6.20 15.93 19.63
N THR A 161 6.81 14.83 19.20
CA THR A 161 6.08 13.62 18.82
C THR A 161 5.46 13.05 20.08
N LEU A 162 4.19 13.30 20.30
CA LEU A 162 3.49 12.91 21.52
C LEU A 162 3.24 11.41 21.60
N SER A 163 3.01 10.77 20.46
CA SER A 163 2.84 9.32 20.36
C SER A 163 2.99 8.86 18.94
N SER A 164 3.69 7.79 18.72
CA SER A 164 3.66 7.02 17.49
C SER A 164 3.05 5.66 17.77
N PHE A 165 2.05 5.31 17.00
CA PHE A 165 1.35 4.04 17.10
C PHE A 165 1.49 3.27 15.81
N SER A 166 1.91 2.02 15.91
CA SER A 166 2.04 1.13 14.76
C SER A 166 1.31 -0.17 15.03
N LYS A 167 0.50 -0.63 14.08
CA LYS A 167 -0.16 -1.94 14.11
C LYS A 167 0.03 -2.70 12.83
N ASP A 168 0.37 -3.96 13.00
CA ASP A 168 0.52 -4.93 11.94
C ASP A 168 -0.75 -5.79 11.83
N ALA A 169 -1.11 -6.17 10.61
CA ALA A 169 -2.28 -7.00 10.32
C ALA A 169 -2.09 -7.83 9.07
N GLY A 170 -2.66 -9.01 9.07
CA GLY A 170 -2.91 -9.74 7.84
C GLY A 170 -4.12 -9.15 7.09
N GLY A 171 -4.14 -9.32 5.78
CA GLY A 171 -5.26 -8.87 4.97
C GLY A 171 -5.25 -9.45 3.57
N PHE A 172 -6.22 -9.05 2.79
CA PHE A 172 -6.31 -9.42 1.38
C PHE A 172 -6.54 -8.20 0.50
N ASN A 173 -6.26 -8.36 -0.76
CA ASN A 173 -6.59 -7.39 -1.80
C ASN A 173 -7.22 -8.09 -3.01
N ALA A 174 -8.08 -7.38 -3.72
CA ALA A 174 -8.67 -7.82 -4.97
C ALA A 174 -9.01 -6.61 -5.84
N GLY A 175 -8.80 -6.74 -7.13
CA GLY A 175 -9.06 -5.65 -8.06
C GLY A 175 -8.87 -6.04 -9.50
N GLY A 176 -8.76 -5.03 -10.35
CA GLY A 176 -8.50 -5.23 -11.76
C GLY A 176 -8.14 -3.93 -12.44
N GLY A 177 -7.67 -4.06 -13.64
CA GLY A 177 -7.22 -2.93 -14.42
C GLY A 177 -7.17 -3.20 -15.91
N VAL A 178 -6.83 -2.14 -16.61
CA VAL A 178 -6.60 -2.16 -18.06
C VAL A 178 -5.16 -1.79 -18.36
N THR A 179 -4.63 -2.36 -19.42
CA THR A 179 -3.27 -2.09 -19.88
C THR A 179 -3.27 -1.61 -21.31
N TYR A 180 -2.36 -0.68 -21.60
CA TYR A 180 -2.08 -0.21 -22.97
C TYR A 180 -0.60 -0.36 -23.29
N ARG A 181 -0.26 -1.14 -24.34
CA ARG A 181 1.11 -1.38 -24.77
C ARG A 181 1.67 -0.17 -25.51
N LEU A 182 2.80 0.35 -25.04
CA LEU A 182 3.50 1.46 -25.68
C LEU A 182 4.28 0.99 -26.91
N LYS A 183 4.26 1.80 -27.98
CA LYS A 183 4.95 1.46 -29.24
C LYS A 183 6.47 1.61 -29.18
N HIS A 184 6.96 2.57 -28.40
CA HIS A 184 8.36 3.00 -28.42
C HIS A 184 9.20 2.45 -27.26
N LEU A 185 8.58 1.73 -26.33
CA LEU A 185 9.24 1.10 -25.18
C LEU A 185 8.97 -0.39 -25.24
N ASP A 186 9.97 -1.17 -25.66
CA ASP A 186 9.86 -2.61 -25.84
C ASP A 186 9.32 -3.30 -24.59
N GLY A 187 8.10 -3.86 -24.71
CA GLY A 187 7.42 -4.59 -23.65
C GLY A 187 6.66 -3.75 -22.63
N ALA A 188 6.91 -2.44 -22.54
CA ALA A 188 6.27 -1.59 -21.54
C ALA A 188 4.78 -1.35 -21.83
N LYS A 189 3.99 -1.38 -20.77
CA LYS A 189 2.55 -1.11 -20.78
C LYS A 189 2.24 -0.05 -19.73
N VAL A 190 1.45 0.94 -20.08
CA VAL A 190 0.77 1.77 -19.09
C VAL A 190 -0.41 0.98 -18.56
N TYR A 191 -0.66 1.06 -17.27
CA TYR A 191 -1.84 0.47 -16.65
C TYR A 191 -2.63 1.47 -15.82
N LEU A 192 -3.94 1.24 -15.76
CA LEU A 192 -4.87 1.87 -14.83
C LEU A 192 -5.55 0.76 -14.05
N GLU A 193 -5.48 0.83 -12.73
CA GLU A 193 -5.95 -0.22 -11.82
C GLU A 193 -6.80 0.38 -10.70
N GLY A 194 -7.91 -0.30 -10.37
CA GLY A 194 -8.65 -0.08 -9.14
C GLY A 194 -8.59 -1.32 -8.27
N ARG A 195 -8.23 -1.18 -7.00
CA ARG A 195 -8.04 -2.30 -6.09
C ARG A 195 -8.71 -2.04 -4.74
N TYR A 196 -9.29 -3.07 -4.16
CA TYR A 196 -9.82 -3.09 -2.82
C TYR A 196 -8.82 -3.76 -1.89
N HIS A 197 -8.42 -3.09 -0.82
CA HIS A 197 -7.57 -3.64 0.22
C HIS A 197 -8.33 -3.68 1.54
N ARG A 198 -8.19 -4.79 2.26
CA ARG A 198 -8.78 -4.97 3.58
C ARG A 198 -7.79 -5.60 4.53
N ALA A 199 -7.39 -4.85 5.55
CA ALA A 199 -6.53 -5.32 6.64
C ALA A 199 -7.37 -5.56 7.91
N TYR A 200 -7.09 -6.68 8.59
CA TYR A 200 -7.80 -7.12 9.78
C TYR A 200 -6.98 -6.77 11.02
N GLN A 201 -7.15 -5.57 11.52
CA GLN A 201 -6.51 -5.13 12.76
C GLN A 201 -7.40 -5.44 13.96
N SER A 202 -6.77 -5.66 15.13
CA SER A 202 -7.48 -6.00 16.38
C SER A 202 -8.44 -4.91 16.87
N ASP A 203 -8.19 -3.66 16.49
CA ASP A 203 -8.94 -2.46 16.87
C ASP A 203 -9.93 -1.97 15.81
N GLY A 204 -10.00 -2.65 14.66
CA GLY A 204 -10.90 -2.29 13.58
C GLY A 204 -10.39 -2.76 12.23
N LYS A 205 -11.21 -2.60 11.21
CA LYS A 205 -10.88 -2.97 9.82
C LYS A 205 -10.41 -1.74 9.07
N THR A 206 -9.22 -1.82 8.46
CA THR A 206 -8.76 -0.77 7.56
C THR A 206 -9.13 -1.16 6.13
N ILE A 207 -9.97 -0.36 5.49
CA ILE A 207 -10.42 -0.56 4.11
C ILE A 207 -9.98 0.63 3.29
N VAL A 208 -9.22 0.39 2.22
CA VAL A 208 -8.79 1.42 1.26
C VAL A 208 -9.04 0.96 -0.16
N PHE A 209 -9.39 1.91 -1.02
CA PHE A 209 -9.62 1.69 -2.44
C PHE A 209 -8.70 2.61 -3.25
N PRO A 210 -7.45 2.18 -3.53
CA PRO A 210 -6.54 2.90 -4.41
C PRO A 210 -6.95 2.81 -5.88
N ILE A 211 -6.76 3.93 -6.59
CA ILE A 211 -6.77 3.99 -8.04
C ILE A 211 -5.35 4.33 -8.48
N THR A 212 -4.72 3.42 -9.20
CA THR A 212 -3.30 3.46 -9.56
C THR A 212 -3.12 3.64 -11.06
N VAL A 213 -2.22 4.52 -11.44
CA VAL A 213 -1.67 4.61 -12.80
C VAL A 213 -0.18 4.29 -12.72
N GLY A 214 0.32 3.50 -13.66
CA GLY A 214 1.73 3.11 -13.64
C GLY A 214 2.21 2.46 -14.92
N LEU A 215 3.42 1.93 -14.82
CA LEU A 215 4.10 1.20 -15.88
C LEU A 215 4.32 -0.25 -15.44
N ARG A 216 4.17 -1.16 -16.40
CA ARG A 216 4.47 -2.59 -16.24
C ARG A 216 5.29 -3.06 -17.44
N TRP A 217 6.39 -3.73 -17.17
CA TRP A 217 7.28 -4.35 -18.15
C TRP A 217 7.14 -5.85 -18.21
#